data_5334e46ef1da08f44f69294b6744c8e7
#
_entry.id   5334e46ef1da08f44f69294b6744c8e7
#
_cell.length_a   1.000
_cell.length_b   1.000
_cell.length_c   1.000
_cell.angle_alpha   90.00
_cell.angle_beta   90.00
_cell.angle_gamma   90.00
#
_symmetry.space_group_name_H-M   'P 1'
#
loop_
_entity.id
_entity.type
_entity.pdbx_description
1 polymer ?
#
loop_
_entity_poly.entity_id
_entity_poly.type
_entity_poly.pdbx_seq_one_letter_code
_entity_poly.pdbx_strand_id
1 'polypeptide(L)'
;MIFHQRAVRVFGCALAFALLFSEVTILGQGTADSSVALDAKASPSITANDEALAESRVIAVVSPTVARYFDPLQGSSSIDLIRRALASNGELAAARLDIERARARVRQAGLRPNPTVDYEYTTGRFTGVPGEHESSIGLSVPLELGGKRPRRIELARAELEASEAGIADRERRLTSELRVNYAEALAALRELQVTENLNDIDVQTTRFVQARVNEGESAPIELNLLRVEVDRLRSRRALVEGRLKASLLRLKILSGMSADEPLQLREDLDTPILPPPPASLDAAIDIALRYRPDLRLARLTEEVAKAGLRLARAESAPDITPFTRYTVGRSVFDEAPGGGFTDRGKSLSFGASVGIPVFNRNQGAKAEAALAITQAQKRREFSEQLVRSEVASAYERYQAARGAVGTYNEGVIARSNENIRAIRAAYQIGEFRITDLLAEQRRLLDSQREFTEALTEQYRALADLQAAMGLPKD
;
A
#
# COMPACT_ATOMS: atom_id res chain seq x y z
N MET A 1 40.03 -7.52 -37.66
CA MET A 1 40.85 -6.43 -38.22
C MET A 1 40.36 -5.17 -37.55
N ILE A 2 40.88 -4.81 -36.43
CA ILE A 2 42.06 -3.97 -36.14
C ILE A 2 41.74 -2.49 -36.26
N PHE A 3 41.74 -1.82 -35.06
CA PHE A 3 42.13 -0.44 -34.74
C PHE A 3 41.23 0.73 -35.18
N HIS A 4 40.87 1.73 -34.38
CA HIS A 4 41.70 2.51 -33.46
C HIS A 4 40.89 3.26 -32.41
N GLN A 5 41.38 3.27 -31.17
CA GLN A 5 41.05 4.22 -30.09
C GLN A 5 41.57 5.63 -30.44
N ARG A 6 40.88 6.66 -30.01
CA ARG A 6 41.52 7.90 -29.54
C ARG A 6 40.74 8.51 -28.37
N ALA A 7 41.44 8.53 -27.25
CA ALA A 7 41.17 9.29 -26.05
C ALA A 7 41.44 10.78 -26.28
N VAL A 8 40.65 11.65 -25.68
CA VAL A 8 41.05 13.01 -25.37
C VAL A 8 40.74 13.28 -23.90
N ARG A 9 41.79 13.58 -23.19
CA ARG A 9 41.92 14.03 -21.80
C ARG A 9 41.49 15.49 -21.67
N VAL A 10 41.28 15.84 -20.36
CA VAL A 10 41.73 17.10 -19.69
C VAL A 10 40.59 18.08 -19.48
N PHE A 11 40.22 18.56 -18.32
CA PHE A 11 40.92 19.16 -17.19
C PHE A 11 40.04 19.13 -15.94
N GLY A 12 40.67 18.89 -14.83
CA GLY A 12 40.23 19.03 -13.50
C GLY A 12 40.32 20.47 -13.01
N CYS A 13 39.48 20.75 -12.04
CA CYS A 13 39.72 21.81 -11.07
C CYS A 13 39.18 21.33 -9.71
N ALA A 14 40.14 20.96 -8.87
CA ALA A 14 39.94 20.75 -7.45
C ALA A 14 39.92 22.11 -6.77
N LEU A 15 38.97 22.30 -5.86
CA LEU A 15 39.08 23.30 -4.80
C LEU A 15 38.66 22.65 -3.48
N ALA A 16 39.69 22.38 -2.69
CA ALA A 16 39.60 22.03 -1.29
C ALA A 16 39.25 23.26 -0.48
N PHE A 17 38.32 23.11 0.49
CA PHE A 17 38.28 24.02 1.63
C PHE A 17 38.23 23.18 2.89
N ALA A 18 39.25 23.37 3.71
CA ALA A 18 39.53 22.69 4.96
C ALA A 18 38.84 23.42 6.14
N LEU A 19 38.38 22.59 7.09
CA LEU A 19 38.49 22.71 8.55
C LEU A 19 38.30 24.08 9.22
N LEU A 20 37.34 24.15 10.14
CA LEU A 20 37.57 24.72 11.47
C LEU A 20 36.69 24.05 12.54
N PHE A 21 37.36 23.27 13.36
CA PHE A 21 36.93 22.88 14.70
C PHE A 21 36.91 24.11 15.60
N SER A 22 35.93 24.27 16.48
CA SER A 22 36.13 24.98 17.73
C SER A 22 35.31 24.29 18.84
N GLU A 23 36.04 23.56 19.66
CA GLU A 23 35.65 23.21 21.02
C GLU A 23 35.51 24.48 21.85
N VAL A 24 34.45 24.55 22.64
CA VAL A 24 34.39 25.48 23.77
C VAL A 24 34.09 24.66 25.04
N THR A 25 35.15 24.41 25.77
CA THR A 25 35.12 23.98 27.17
C THR A 25 34.97 25.23 28.03
N ILE A 26 33.96 25.27 28.87
CA ILE A 26 33.91 26.24 30.03
C ILE A 26 33.77 25.45 31.29
N LEU A 27 34.89 25.45 32.06
CA LEU A 27 34.96 25.20 33.49
C LEU A 27 34.52 26.48 34.23
N GLY A 28 33.69 26.31 35.24
CA GLY A 28 33.32 27.37 36.17
C GLY A 28 32.95 26.76 37.52
N GLN A 29 33.91 26.77 38.45
CA GLN A 29 33.77 26.45 39.86
C GLN A 29 33.13 27.60 40.65
N GLY A 30 32.49 27.23 41.75
CA GLY A 30 32.44 28.10 42.96
C GLY A 30 31.04 28.28 43.54
N THR A 31 30.86 27.73 44.59
CA THR A 31 30.85 27.94 46.08
C THR A 31 29.45 27.95 46.67
N ALA A 32 29.26 26.99 47.56
CA ALA A 32 28.69 26.97 48.91
C ALA A 32 27.72 28.11 49.36
N ASP A 33 26.54 27.82 49.86
CA ASP A 33 26.31 27.56 51.30
C ASP A 33 24.82 27.47 51.66
N SER A 34 24.55 26.81 52.76
CA SER A 34 23.43 26.86 53.69
C SER A 34 22.12 26.09 53.40
N SER A 35 22.12 24.90 54.01
CA SER A 35 21.15 24.31 54.94
C SER A 35 19.73 24.88 55.03
N VAL A 36 18.74 24.03 54.70
CA VAL A 36 17.53 23.78 55.50
C VAL A 36 17.11 22.33 55.32
N ALA A 37 17.16 21.55 56.42
CA ALA A 37 16.59 20.22 56.49
C ALA A 37 15.06 20.31 56.55
N LEU A 38 14.36 19.55 55.72
CA LEU A 38 12.98 19.20 55.95
C LEU A 38 12.80 17.71 55.59
N ASP A 39 12.36 16.98 56.59
CA ASP A 39 11.98 15.59 56.60
C ASP A 39 11.12 15.22 55.37
N ALA A 40 11.60 14.36 54.53
CA ALA A 40 10.81 13.65 53.56
C ALA A 40 10.70 12.18 53.99
N LYS A 41 9.53 11.82 54.46
CA LYS A 41 9.10 10.44 54.69
C LYS A 41 9.39 9.59 53.48
N ALA A 42 10.04 8.49 53.70
CA ALA A 42 10.29 7.42 52.76
C ALA A 42 8.97 6.93 52.14
N SER A 43 8.82 7.05 50.83
CA SER A 43 7.86 6.30 50.04
C SER A 43 8.41 4.90 49.75
N PRO A 44 7.61 3.85 49.85
CA PRO A 44 8.11 2.49 49.62
C PRO A 44 8.38 2.30 48.11
N SER A 45 9.55 1.77 47.82
CA SER A 45 10.00 1.28 46.53
C SER A 45 9.07 0.18 45.99
N ILE A 46 8.22 0.52 45.06
CA ILE A 46 7.44 -0.43 44.24
C ILE A 46 8.28 -0.70 42.97
N THR A 47 9.21 -1.64 43.02
CA THR A 47 9.96 -2.03 41.83
C THR A 47 10.36 -3.50 41.73
N ALA A 48 10.05 -4.34 42.74
CA ALA A 48 10.41 -5.75 42.66
C ALA A 48 9.21 -6.71 42.44
N ASN A 49 7.98 -6.25 42.68
CA ASN A 49 6.79 -7.10 42.51
C ASN A 49 6.11 -6.99 41.12
N ASP A 50 6.31 -5.90 40.40
CA ASP A 50 5.70 -5.73 39.07
C ASP A 50 6.47 -6.49 37.98
N GLU A 51 7.79 -6.62 38.10
CA GLU A 51 8.57 -7.48 37.16
C GLU A 51 8.29 -8.96 37.40
N ALA A 52 8.15 -9.42 38.65
CA ALA A 52 7.78 -10.80 38.96
C ALA A 52 6.34 -11.17 38.52
N LEU A 53 5.42 -10.20 38.51
CA LEU A 53 4.06 -10.38 38.00
C LEU A 53 3.99 -10.32 36.46
N ALA A 54 4.91 -9.61 35.83
CA ALA A 54 5.05 -9.60 34.36
C ALA A 54 5.68 -10.90 33.85
N GLU A 55 6.71 -11.43 34.52
CA GLU A 55 7.31 -12.73 34.19
C GLU A 55 6.37 -13.92 34.48
N SER A 56 5.51 -13.82 35.52
CA SER A 56 4.51 -14.85 35.83
C SER A 56 3.35 -14.96 34.84
N ARG A 57 3.13 -13.95 33.97
CA ARG A 57 2.11 -13.99 32.94
C ARG A 57 2.55 -14.68 31.63
N VAL A 58 3.82 -14.96 31.43
CA VAL A 58 4.38 -15.44 30.15
C VAL A 58 4.53 -16.98 30.09
N ILE A 59 4.29 -17.72 31.15
CA ILE A 59 4.32 -19.19 31.10
C ILE A 59 2.90 -19.76 31.19
N ALA A 60 2.01 -19.33 30.31
CA ALA A 60 0.95 -20.21 29.87
C ALA A 60 1.63 -21.31 29.02
N VAL A 61 1.53 -22.57 29.44
CA VAL A 61 2.08 -23.72 28.69
C VAL A 61 1.46 -23.69 27.30
N VAL A 62 2.20 -23.12 26.35
CA VAL A 62 1.76 -23.06 24.94
C VAL A 62 1.74 -24.50 24.44
N SER A 63 0.57 -24.99 24.03
CA SER A 63 0.44 -26.32 23.44
C SER A 63 1.47 -26.51 22.32
N PRO A 64 2.09 -27.70 22.16
CA PRO A 64 3.05 -27.98 21.09
C PRO A 64 2.51 -27.69 19.69
N THR A 65 1.20 -27.73 19.52
CA THR A 65 0.54 -27.37 18.25
C THR A 65 0.55 -25.88 18.02
N VAL A 66 0.22 -25.07 19.04
CA VAL A 66 0.22 -23.62 18.97
C VAL A 66 1.63 -23.07 18.78
N ALA A 67 2.64 -23.66 19.44
CA ALA A 67 4.05 -23.30 19.30
C ALA A 67 4.60 -23.40 17.86
N ARG A 68 3.95 -24.15 16.98
CA ARG A 68 4.31 -24.19 15.55
C ARG A 68 3.97 -22.90 14.81
N TYR A 69 3.00 -22.14 15.30
CA TYR A 69 2.43 -20.96 14.65
C TYR A 69 2.66 -19.67 15.41
N PHE A 70 3.13 -19.74 16.65
CA PHE A 70 3.31 -18.60 17.54
C PHE A 70 4.67 -18.66 18.23
N ASP A 71 5.44 -17.58 18.11
CA ASP A 71 6.69 -17.36 18.82
C ASP A 71 6.76 -15.88 19.27
N PRO A 72 6.63 -15.59 20.56
CA PRO A 72 6.62 -14.21 21.06
C PRO A 72 7.97 -13.51 20.92
N LEU A 73 9.07 -14.24 20.71
CA LEU A 73 10.42 -13.69 20.62
C LEU A 73 10.90 -13.55 19.17
N GLN A 74 10.73 -14.59 18.35
CA GLN A 74 11.26 -14.66 16.98
C GLN A 74 10.19 -14.60 15.90
N GLY A 75 8.92 -14.66 16.26
CA GLY A 75 7.81 -14.55 15.32
C GLY A 75 7.79 -13.20 14.58
N SER A 76 7.06 -13.14 13.48
CA SER A 76 6.88 -11.93 12.68
C SER A 76 5.77 -11.07 13.25
N SER A 77 6.05 -9.80 13.47
CA SER A 77 5.03 -8.81 13.84
C SER A 77 4.24 -8.34 12.62
N SER A 78 3.10 -7.69 12.85
CA SER A 78 2.34 -7.05 11.78
C SER A 78 3.18 -6.00 11.03
N ILE A 79 4.02 -5.25 11.75
CA ILE A 79 4.94 -4.25 11.19
C ILE A 79 6.02 -4.90 10.33
N ASP A 80 6.61 -6.03 10.75
CA ASP A 80 7.62 -6.75 9.98
C ASP A 80 7.06 -7.25 8.66
N LEU A 81 5.83 -7.81 8.69
CA LEU A 81 5.15 -8.28 7.49
C LEU A 81 4.77 -7.12 6.55
N ILE A 82 4.33 -5.97 7.09
CA ILE A 82 4.07 -4.75 6.30
C ILE A 82 5.34 -4.28 5.61
N ARG A 83 6.45 -4.16 6.35
CA ARG A 83 7.74 -3.74 5.78
C ARG A 83 8.18 -4.67 4.65
N ARG A 84 8.03 -5.97 4.85
CA ARG A 84 8.32 -6.97 3.83
C ARG A 84 7.39 -6.86 2.63
N ALA A 85 6.08 -6.71 2.85
CA ALA A 85 5.08 -6.54 1.78
C ALA A 85 5.41 -5.33 0.90
N LEU A 86 5.73 -4.19 1.51
CA LEU A 86 6.09 -2.96 0.79
C LEU A 86 7.39 -3.11 -0.03
N ALA A 87 8.30 -4.00 0.39
CA ALA A 87 9.54 -4.29 -0.34
C ALA A 87 9.37 -5.35 -1.43
N SER A 88 8.59 -6.41 -1.18
CA SER A 88 8.64 -7.65 -1.95
C SER A 88 7.30 -8.05 -2.59
N ASN A 89 6.19 -7.33 -2.35
CA ASN A 89 4.91 -7.66 -2.98
C ASN A 89 4.99 -7.46 -4.50
N GLY A 90 4.70 -8.52 -5.27
CA GLY A 90 4.82 -8.53 -6.73
C GLY A 90 3.86 -7.56 -7.43
N GLU A 91 2.63 -7.40 -6.93
CA GLU A 91 1.66 -6.46 -7.49
C GLU A 91 2.11 -5.00 -7.28
N LEU A 92 2.63 -4.68 -6.10
CA LEU A 92 3.17 -3.35 -5.82
C LEU A 92 4.44 -3.07 -6.64
N ALA A 93 5.31 -4.07 -6.82
CA ALA A 93 6.49 -3.96 -7.68
C ALA A 93 6.08 -3.67 -9.14
N ALA A 94 5.09 -4.38 -9.68
CA ALA A 94 4.53 -4.12 -11.00
C ALA A 94 3.92 -2.72 -11.10
N ALA A 95 3.16 -2.30 -10.09
CA ALA A 95 2.55 -0.98 -10.04
C ALA A 95 3.60 0.16 -10.01
N ARG A 96 4.71 -0.02 -9.33
CA ARG A 96 5.81 0.97 -9.30
C ARG A 96 6.44 1.21 -10.68
N LEU A 97 6.34 0.26 -11.61
CA LEU A 97 6.76 0.46 -13.00
C LEU A 97 5.88 1.50 -13.73
N ASP A 98 4.66 1.78 -13.25
CA ASP A 98 3.83 2.87 -13.80
C ASP A 98 4.50 4.24 -13.60
N ILE A 99 5.27 4.44 -12.52
CA ILE A 99 6.08 5.66 -12.30
C ILE A 99 7.19 5.75 -13.38
N GLU A 100 7.89 4.64 -13.64
CA GLU A 100 8.96 4.63 -14.66
C GLU A 100 8.38 4.88 -16.07
N ARG A 101 7.20 4.32 -16.34
CA ARG A 101 6.46 4.61 -17.59
C ARG A 101 6.08 6.09 -17.67
N ALA A 102 5.61 6.69 -16.59
CA ALA A 102 5.31 8.12 -16.54
C ALA A 102 6.57 8.98 -16.74
N ARG A 103 7.69 8.61 -16.11
CA ARG A 103 9.00 9.27 -16.34
C ARG A 103 9.44 9.18 -17.80
N ALA A 104 9.23 8.02 -18.45
CA ALA A 104 9.50 7.87 -19.87
C ALA A 104 8.61 8.80 -20.73
N ARG A 105 7.31 8.97 -20.37
CA ARG A 105 6.43 9.93 -21.04
C ARG A 105 6.90 11.38 -20.86
N VAL A 106 7.42 11.76 -19.70
CA VAL A 106 8.02 13.10 -19.49
C VAL A 106 9.22 13.32 -20.43
N ARG A 107 10.09 12.33 -20.57
CA ARG A 107 11.22 12.40 -21.53
C ARG A 107 10.70 12.54 -22.96
N GLN A 108 9.75 11.72 -23.35
CA GLN A 108 9.14 11.77 -24.70
C GLN A 108 8.48 13.13 -25.00
N ALA A 109 7.74 13.69 -24.03
CA ALA A 109 7.10 15.00 -24.14
C ALA A 109 8.11 16.14 -24.35
N GLY A 110 9.34 15.95 -23.90
CA GLY A 110 10.45 16.89 -24.06
C GLY A 110 11.14 16.87 -25.42
N LEU A 111 10.87 15.88 -26.27
CA LEU A 111 11.52 15.78 -27.57
C LEU A 111 10.93 16.79 -28.56
N ARG A 112 11.76 17.24 -29.48
CA ARG A 112 11.34 18.04 -30.62
C ARG A 112 10.91 17.13 -31.77
N PRO A 113 10.05 17.58 -32.68
CA PRO A 113 9.77 16.85 -33.91
C PRO A 113 11.06 16.59 -34.69
N ASN A 114 11.13 15.43 -35.34
CA ASN A 114 12.28 15.10 -36.16
C ASN A 114 12.25 15.91 -37.45
N PRO A 115 13.43 16.29 -38.02
CA PRO A 115 13.52 16.76 -39.38
C PRO A 115 13.10 15.64 -40.35
N THR A 116 12.49 16.04 -41.45
CA THR A 116 12.16 15.12 -42.58
C THR A 116 13.03 15.42 -43.76
N VAL A 117 13.50 14.35 -44.39
CA VAL A 117 14.20 14.41 -45.68
C VAL A 117 13.28 13.82 -46.74
N ASP A 118 12.99 14.57 -47.76
CA ASP A 118 12.17 14.14 -48.89
C ASP A 118 13.06 14.04 -50.13
N TYR A 119 12.87 12.97 -50.91
CA TYR A 119 13.47 12.80 -52.23
C TYR A 119 12.34 12.58 -53.23
N GLU A 120 12.34 13.35 -54.30
CA GLU A 120 11.36 13.28 -55.38
C GLU A 120 12.07 13.14 -56.72
N TYR A 121 11.60 12.23 -57.56
CA TYR A 121 12.05 12.04 -58.90
C TYR A 121 10.87 12.13 -59.84
N THR A 122 10.90 13.13 -60.72
CA THR A 122 9.90 13.36 -61.75
C THR A 122 10.48 13.01 -63.10
N THR A 123 9.72 12.34 -63.95
CA THR A 123 10.09 12.01 -65.31
C THR A 123 8.95 12.26 -66.28
N GLY A 124 9.22 12.93 -67.45
CA GLY A 124 8.30 13.16 -68.46
C GLY A 124 8.03 11.92 -69.37
N ARG A 125 8.65 10.75 -69.05
CA ARG A 125 8.57 9.54 -69.86
C ARG A 125 7.17 9.00 -70.12
N PHE A 126 6.27 9.20 -69.16
CA PHE A 126 4.89 8.63 -69.23
C PHE A 126 3.81 9.67 -69.61
N THR A 127 3.98 10.94 -69.25
CA THR A 127 2.95 11.96 -69.37
C THR A 127 3.43 13.30 -69.91
N GLY A 128 4.72 13.45 -70.22
CA GLY A 128 5.34 14.68 -70.67
C GLY A 128 6.28 14.44 -71.83
N VAL A 129 7.26 15.32 -72.04
CA VAL A 129 8.26 15.24 -73.13
C VAL A 129 9.32 14.17 -72.77
N PRO A 130 9.55 13.18 -73.69
CA PRO A 130 10.59 12.17 -73.44
C PRO A 130 11.97 12.81 -73.30
N GLY A 131 12.70 12.44 -72.20
CA GLY A 131 14.00 12.98 -71.92
C GLY A 131 14.04 14.04 -70.78
N GLU A 132 12.88 14.55 -70.39
CA GLU A 132 12.75 15.38 -69.23
C GLU A 132 12.83 14.55 -67.96
N HIS A 133 13.59 15.00 -67.00
CA HIS A 133 13.65 14.44 -65.64
C HIS A 133 14.09 15.50 -64.65
N GLU A 134 13.57 15.39 -63.43
CA GLU A 134 13.93 16.24 -62.32
C GLU A 134 14.15 15.38 -61.10
N SER A 135 15.23 15.63 -60.37
CA SER A 135 15.51 15.02 -59.05
C SER A 135 15.62 16.12 -58.07
N SER A 136 14.90 16.00 -56.97
CA SER A 136 15.00 16.94 -55.85
C SER A 136 15.23 16.22 -54.53
N ILE A 137 16.03 16.84 -53.70
CA ILE A 137 16.22 16.46 -52.29
C ILE A 137 15.88 17.65 -51.43
N GLY A 138 14.95 17.41 -50.49
CA GLY A 138 14.47 18.41 -49.54
C GLY A 138 14.81 18.05 -48.10
N LEU A 139 14.98 19.06 -47.24
CA LEU A 139 15.07 18.95 -45.80
C LEU A 139 14.06 19.93 -45.20
N SER A 140 13.19 19.43 -44.35
CA SER A 140 12.24 20.25 -43.61
C SER A 140 12.30 20.00 -42.10
N VAL A 141 12.12 21.06 -41.31
CA VAL A 141 12.25 21.02 -39.83
C VAL A 141 10.99 21.66 -39.23
N PRO A 142 10.05 20.88 -38.67
CA PRO A 142 8.89 21.45 -37.98
C PRO A 142 9.29 22.23 -36.75
N LEU A 143 8.90 23.50 -36.67
CA LEU A 143 9.08 24.36 -35.51
C LEU A 143 7.74 24.55 -34.82
N GLU A 144 7.61 23.95 -33.64
CA GLU A 144 6.40 24.06 -32.82
C GLU A 144 6.30 25.46 -32.23
N LEU A 145 5.22 26.17 -32.54
CA LEU A 145 4.89 27.47 -31.98
C LEU A 145 3.85 27.36 -30.86
N GLY A 146 3.49 28.48 -30.25
CA GLY A 146 2.46 28.53 -29.21
C GLY A 146 2.85 27.86 -27.89
N GLY A 147 4.10 27.49 -27.71
CA GLY A 147 4.57 26.85 -26.48
C GLY A 147 4.07 25.40 -26.30
N LYS A 148 3.77 24.66 -27.38
CA LYS A 148 3.27 23.27 -27.32
C LYS A 148 4.16 22.36 -26.51
N ARG A 149 5.46 22.36 -26.78
CA ARG A 149 6.45 21.52 -26.09
C ARG A 149 6.46 21.76 -24.56
N PRO A 150 6.61 22.96 -24.00
CA PRO A 150 6.54 23.17 -22.56
C PRO A 150 5.19 22.74 -21.96
N ARG A 151 4.06 22.88 -22.67
CA ARG A 151 2.76 22.41 -22.20
C ARG A 151 2.63 20.88 -22.20
N ARG A 152 3.22 20.18 -23.16
CA ARG A 152 3.32 18.71 -23.14
C ARG A 152 4.15 18.22 -21.94
N ILE A 153 5.28 18.89 -21.67
CA ILE A 153 6.11 18.55 -20.52
C ILE A 153 5.34 18.81 -19.22
N GLU A 154 4.63 19.92 -19.11
CA GLU A 154 3.80 20.26 -17.95
C GLU A 154 2.72 19.20 -17.68
N LEU A 155 1.99 18.79 -18.70
CA LEU A 155 0.98 17.74 -18.61
C LEU A 155 1.62 16.40 -18.15
N ALA A 156 2.69 15.99 -18.82
CA ALA A 156 3.38 14.74 -18.48
C ALA A 156 3.97 14.73 -17.07
N ARG A 157 4.41 15.88 -16.53
CA ARG A 157 4.85 16.02 -15.14
C ARG A 157 3.68 15.90 -14.15
N ALA A 158 2.55 16.54 -14.44
CA ALA A 158 1.35 16.42 -13.62
C ALA A 158 0.85 14.96 -13.59
N GLU A 159 0.90 14.25 -14.72
CA GLU A 159 0.59 12.81 -14.79
C GLU A 159 1.57 11.95 -13.98
N LEU A 160 2.86 12.31 -13.96
CA LEU A 160 3.85 11.64 -13.12
C LEU A 160 3.53 11.80 -11.63
N GLU A 161 3.26 13.02 -11.17
CA GLU A 161 2.88 13.30 -9.79
C GLU A 161 1.59 12.56 -9.39
N ALA A 162 0.61 12.51 -10.27
CA ALA A 162 -0.62 11.75 -10.06
C ALA A 162 -0.34 10.22 -9.96
N SER A 163 0.56 9.69 -10.78
CA SER A 163 0.99 8.30 -10.72
C SER A 163 1.68 7.97 -9.39
N GLU A 164 2.57 8.85 -8.90
CA GLU A 164 3.24 8.69 -7.59
C GLU A 164 2.22 8.69 -6.44
N ALA A 165 1.22 9.59 -6.46
CA ALA A 165 0.15 9.59 -5.47
C ALA A 165 -0.71 8.31 -5.54
N GLY A 166 -0.95 7.78 -6.74
CA GLY A 166 -1.65 6.51 -6.95
C GLY A 166 -0.92 5.32 -6.35
N ILE A 167 0.41 5.29 -6.42
CA ILE A 167 1.22 4.24 -5.77
C ILE A 167 1.12 4.36 -4.24
N ALA A 168 1.19 5.57 -3.70
CA ALA A 168 1.03 5.78 -2.26
C ALA A 168 -0.33 5.27 -1.74
N ASP A 169 -1.41 5.42 -2.52
CA ASP A 169 -2.72 4.84 -2.15
C ASP A 169 -2.73 3.30 -2.22
N ARG A 170 -2.10 2.69 -3.23
CA ARG A 170 -1.95 1.23 -3.29
C ARG A 170 -1.18 0.67 -2.10
N GLU A 171 -0.11 1.34 -1.69
CA GLU A 171 0.67 0.96 -0.50
C GLU A 171 -0.16 1.08 0.78
N ARG A 172 -0.98 2.13 0.93
CA ARG A 172 -1.93 2.28 2.05
C ARG A 172 -2.93 1.12 2.09
N ARG A 173 -3.53 0.78 0.96
CA ARG A 173 -4.50 -0.33 0.86
C ARG A 173 -3.87 -1.68 1.18
N LEU A 174 -2.68 -1.96 0.66
CA LEU A 174 -1.93 -3.18 0.96
C LEU A 174 -1.63 -3.29 2.46
N THR A 175 -1.24 -2.19 3.09
CA THR A 175 -0.99 -2.13 4.54
C THR A 175 -2.26 -2.44 5.35
N SER A 176 -3.41 -1.86 4.96
CA SER A 176 -4.70 -2.15 5.61
C SER A 176 -5.11 -3.61 5.42
N GLU A 177 -5.02 -4.14 4.20
CA GLU A 177 -5.37 -5.53 3.90
C GLU A 177 -4.50 -6.51 4.70
N LEU A 178 -3.20 -6.22 4.82
CA LEU A 178 -2.29 -7.05 5.61
C LEU A 178 -2.66 -7.03 7.09
N ARG A 179 -2.97 -5.87 7.67
CA ARG A 179 -3.40 -5.75 9.07
C ARG A 179 -4.69 -6.52 9.34
N VAL A 180 -5.67 -6.43 8.46
CA VAL A 180 -6.93 -7.17 8.59
C VAL A 180 -6.69 -8.68 8.53
N ASN A 181 -5.91 -9.17 7.58
CA ASN A 181 -5.58 -10.59 7.49
C ASN A 181 -4.71 -11.08 8.65
N TYR A 182 -3.88 -10.20 9.22
CA TYR A 182 -3.11 -10.51 10.42
C TYR A 182 -4.04 -10.71 11.64
N ALA A 183 -5.05 -9.84 11.81
CA ALA A 183 -6.06 -10.02 12.85
C ALA A 183 -6.84 -11.34 12.69
N GLU A 184 -7.17 -11.74 11.46
CA GLU A 184 -7.82 -13.03 11.20
C GLU A 184 -6.94 -14.22 11.58
N ALA A 185 -5.64 -14.13 11.32
CA ALA A 185 -4.69 -15.16 11.71
C ALA A 185 -4.55 -15.25 13.24
N LEU A 186 -4.48 -14.12 13.93
CA LEU A 186 -4.46 -14.07 15.40
C LEU A 186 -5.77 -14.63 16.02
N ALA A 187 -6.92 -14.32 15.43
CA ALA A 187 -8.21 -14.86 15.86
C ALA A 187 -8.26 -16.39 15.74
N ALA A 188 -7.80 -16.93 14.61
CA ALA A 188 -7.73 -18.37 14.40
C ALA A 188 -6.71 -19.03 15.35
N LEU A 189 -5.58 -18.38 15.61
CA LEU A 189 -4.58 -18.83 16.58
C LEU A 189 -5.16 -18.91 18.00
N ARG A 190 -5.86 -17.85 18.43
CA ARG A 190 -6.51 -17.82 19.75
C ARG A 190 -7.61 -18.89 19.85
N GLU A 191 -8.45 -19.07 18.82
CA GLU A 191 -9.47 -20.12 18.81
C GLU A 191 -8.81 -21.53 18.90
N LEU A 192 -7.67 -21.74 18.24
CA LEU A 192 -6.91 -22.97 18.34
C LEU A 192 -6.43 -23.21 19.78
N GLN A 193 -5.86 -22.19 20.41
CA GLN A 193 -5.37 -22.28 21.78
C GLN A 193 -6.48 -22.59 22.79
N VAL A 194 -7.63 -21.92 22.67
CA VAL A 194 -8.81 -22.20 23.52
C VAL A 194 -9.30 -23.63 23.31
N THR A 195 -9.38 -24.09 22.04
CA THR A 195 -9.83 -25.44 21.73
C THR A 195 -8.87 -26.52 22.26
N GLU A 196 -7.55 -26.30 22.17
CA GLU A 196 -6.53 -27.20 22.73
C GLU A 196 -6.65 -27.28 24.27
N ASN A 197 -6.74 -26.14 24.94
CA ASN A 197 -6.85 -26.10 26.39
C ASN A 197 -8.08 -26.86 26.88
N LEU A 198 -9.24 -26.70 26.20
CA LEU A 198 -10.45 -27.46 26.55
C LEU A 198 -10.33 -28.95 26.27
N ASN A 199 -9.73 -29.31 25.12
CA ASN A 199 -9.48 -30.73 24.81
C ASN A 199 -8.59 -31.40 25.88
N ASP A 200 -7.55 -30.75 26.33
CA ASP A 200 -6.64 -31.30 27.37
C ASP A 200 -7.38 -31.49 28.70
N ILE A 201 -8.23 -30.53 29.09
CA ILE A 201 -9.08 -30.62 30.27
C ILE A 201 -10.04 -31.80 30.15
N ASP A 202 -10.71 -31.98 29.00
CA ASP A 202 -11.68 -33.05 28.80
C ASP A 202 -11.02 -34.42 28.71
N VAL A 203 -9.82 -34.54 28.15
CA VAL A 203 -9.02 -35.76 28.20
C VAL A 203 -8.66 -36.14 29.64
N GLN A 204 -8.28 -35.18 30.49
CA GLN A 204 -8.01 -35.43 31.93
C GLN A 204 -9.30 -35.84 32.65
N THR A 205 -10.40 -35.14 32.43
CA THR A 205 -11.71 -35.48 33.01
C THR A 205 -12.19 -36.87 32.58
N THR A 206 -11.97 -37.23 31.33
CA THR A 206 -12.30 -38.56 30.79
C THR A 206 -11.50 -39.68 31.52
N ARG A 207 -10.22 -39.47 31.80
CA ARG A 207 -9.41 -40.43 32.55
C ARG A 207 -9.91 -40.57 34.00
N PHE A 208 -10.28 -39.48 34.64
CA PHE A 208 -10.84 -39.48 36.00
C PHE A 208 -12.17 -40.27 36.06
N VAL A 209 -13.10 -39.98 35.14
CA VAL A 209 -14.41 -40.66 35.07
C VAL A 209 -14.26 -42.13 34.68
N GLN A 210 -13.29 -42.46 33.83
CA GLN A 210 -12.99 -43.88 33.50
C GLN A 210 -12.57 -44.68 34.76
N ALA A 211 -11.75 -44.10 35.65
CA ALA A 211 -11.38 -44.75 36.90
C ALA A 211 -12.62 -44.97 37.82
N ARG A 212 -13.49 -43.97 37.97
CA ARG A 212 -14.72 -44.07 38.75
C ARG A 212 -15.71 -45.09 38.20
N VAL A 213 -15.82 -45.22 36.87
CA VAL A 213 -16.66 -46.22 36.19
C VAL A 213 -16.10 -47.62 36.48
N ASN A 214 -14.77 -47.78 36.46
CA ASN A 214 -14.15 -49.09 36.78
C ASN A 214 -14.35 -49.52 38.24
N GLU A 215 -14.47 -48.53 39.14
CA GLU A 215 -14.74 -48.75 40.59
C GLU A 215 -16.24 -48.88 40.88
N GLY A 216 -17.11 -48.68 39.86
CA GLY A 216 -18.54 -48.76 40.00
C GLY A 216 -19.21 -47.51 40.59
N GLU A 217 -18.45 -46.40 40.75
CA GLU A 217 -18.93 -45.12 41.33
C GLU A 217 -19.61 -44.18 40.34
N SER A 218 -19.43 -44.41 39.04
CA SER A 218 -20.06 -43.61 37.97
C SER A 218 -20.67 -44.50 36.90
N ALA A 219 -21.74 -44.00 36.27
CA ALA A 219 -22.41 -44.69 35.19
C ALA A 219 -21.60 -44.70 33.90
N PRO A 220 -21.57 -45.84 33.13
CA PRO A 220 -20.85 -45.88 31.85
C PRO A 220 -21.27 -44.85 30.80
N ILE A 221 -22.49 -44.33 30.92
CA ILE A 221 -23.02 -43.25 30.04
C ILE A 221 -22.25 -41.96 30.21
N GLU A 222 -21.81 -41.62 31.42
CA GLU A 222 -21.03 -40.38 31.67
C GLU A 222 -19.68 -40.42 30.91
N LEU A 223 -19.02 -41.56 30.91
CA LEU A 223 -17.80 -41.78 30.15
C LEU A 223 -18.04 -41.63 28.64
N ASN A 224 -19.14 -42.18 28.13
CA ASN A 224 -19.46 -42.05 26.72
C ASN A 224 -19.75 -40.59 26.30
N LEU A 225 -20.44 -39.81 27.13
CA LEU A 225 -20.70 -38.37 26.92
C LEU A 225 -19.38 -37.59 26.81
N LEU A 226 -18.43 -37.85 27.70
CA LEU A 226 -17.11 -37.20 27.65
C LEU A 226 -16.29 -37.63 26.41
N ARG A 227 -16.31 -38.90 26.03
CA ARG A 227 -15.64 -39.36 24.80
C ARG A 227 -16.20 -38.65 23.56
N VAL A 228 -17.51 -38.50 23.46
CA VAL A 228 -18.16 -37.74 22.38
C VAL A 228 -17.68 -36.30 22.34
N GLU A 229 -17.58 -35.66 23.50
CA GLU A 229 -17.13 -34.25 23.55
C GLU A 229 -15.64 -34.11 23.18
N VAL A 230 -14.76 -35.02 23.64
CA VAL A 230 -13.34 -35.06 23.23
C VAL A 230 -13.21 -35.23 21.70
N ASP A 231 -13.97 -36.15 21.09
CA ASP A 231 -13.91 -36.35 19.64
C ASP A 231 -14.48 -35.14 18.87
N ARG A 232 -15.49 -34.46 19.41
CA ARG A 232 -15.99 -33.19 18.87
C ARG A 232 -14.95 -32.09 18.92
N LEU A 233 -14.25 -31.92 20.04
CA LEU A 233 -13.17 -30.93 20.19
C LEU A 233 -11.98 -31.24 19.25
N ARG A 234 -11.62 -32.52 19.08
CA ARG A 234 -10.60 -32.93 18.10
C ARG A 234 -10.98 -32.56 16.66
N SER A 235 -12.24 -32.79 16.29
CA SER A 235 -12.74 -32.41 14.97
C SER A 235 -12.71 -30.88 14.79
N ARG A 236 -13.15 -30.12 15.80
CA ARG A 236 -13.10 -28.66 15.80
C ARG A 236 -11.68 -28.14 15.67
N ARG A 237 -10.74 -28.71 16.43
CA ARG A 237 -9.32 -28.39 16.37
C ARG A 237 -8.77 -28.49 14.93
N ALA A 238 -9.05 -29.60 14.24
CA ALA A 238 -8.59 -29.81 12.87
C ALA A 238 -9.12 -28.73 11.90
N LEU A 239 -10.40 -28.31 12.05
CA LEU A 239 -11.01 -27.26 11.25
C LEU A 239 -10.39 -25.88 11.54
N VAL A 240 -10.17 -25.56 12.83
CA VAL A 240 -9.54 -24.29 13.24
C VAL A 240 -8.09 -24.20 12.77
N GLU A 241 -7.32 -25.28 12.93
CA GLU A 241 -5.94 -25.36 12.41
C GLU A 241 -5.90 -25.19 10.89
N GLY A 242 -6.86 -25.75 10.15
CA GLY A 242 -7.00 -25.54 8.71
C GLY A 242 -7.25 -24.08 8.35
N ARG A 243 -8.13 -23.39 9.10
CA ARG A 243 -8.38 -21.95 8.93
C ARG A 243 -7.13 -21.10 9.21
N LEU A 244 -6.40 -21.42 10.29
CA LEU A 244 -5.16 -20.73 10.62
C LEU A 244 -4.13 -20.89 9.50
N LYS A 245 -3.92 -22.10 8.98
CA LYS A 245 -3.01 -22.35 7.86
C LYS A 245 -3.41 -21.55 6.61
N ALA A 246 -4.69 -21.48 6.30
CA ALA A 246 -5.20 -20.69 5.18
C ALA A 246 -4.93 -19.18 5.36
N SER A 247 -5.17 -18.64 6.56
CA SER A 247 -4.87 -17.24 6.88
C SER A 247 -3.38 -16.93 6.80
N LEU A 248 -2.51 -17.82 7.28
CA LEU A 248 -1.05 -17.69 7.16
C LEU A 248 -0.59 -17.73 5.70
N LEU A 249 -1.16 -18.58 4.86
CA LEU A 249 -0.85 -18.60 3.42
C LEU A 249 -1.25 -17.28 2.75
N ARG A 250 -2.38 -16.70 3.13
CA ARG A 250 -2.79 -15.39 2.62
C ARG A 250 -1.83 -14.29 3.04
N LEU A 251 -1.38 -14.26 4.30
CA LEU A 251 -0.35 -13.33 4.77
C LEU A 251 0.98 -13.49 4.01
N LYS A 252 1.40 -14.73 3.72
CA LYS A 252 2.59 -15.00 2.91
C LYS A 252 2.49 -14.39 1.52
N ILE A 253 1.37 -14.59 0.82
CA ILE A 253 1.14 -14.01 -0.51
C ILE A 253 1.21 -12.49 -0.46
N LEU A 254 0.51 -11.85 0.49
CA LEU A 254 0.51 -10.40 0.65
C LEU A 254 1.89 -9.84 0.97
N SER A 255 2.69 -10.55 1.78
CA SER A 255 4.04 -10.13 2.16
C SER A 255 5.13 -10.54 1.15
N GLY A 256 4.76 -11.18 0.03
CA GLY A 256 5.72 -11.62 -0.99
C GLY A 256 6.60 -12.80 -0.54
N MET A 257 6.09 -13.62 0.40
CA MET A 257 6.74 -14.85 0.85
C MET A 257 6.35 -16.03 -0.05
N SER A 258 7.23 -17.02 -0.14
CA SER A 258 6.87 -18.31 -0.75
C SER A 258 5.92 -19.11 0.16
N ALA A 259 5.14 -20.01 -0.44
CA ALA A 259 4.21 -20.85 0.33
C ALA A 259 4.92 -21.74 1.37
N ASP A 260 6.14 -22.18 1.07
CA ASP A 260 6.93 -23.10 1.89
C ASP A 260 7.74 -22.40 2.99
N GLU A 261 7.88 -21.08 2.92
CA GLU A 261 8.62 -20.31 3.92
C GLU A 261 7.92 -20.37 5.28
N PRO A 262 8.60 -20.67 6.38
CA PRO A 262 7.98 -20.72 7.70
C PRO A 262 7.48 -19.32 8.12
N LEU A 263 6.30 -19.27 8.71
CA LEU A 263 5.74 -18.04 9.28
C LEU A 263 5.12 -18.35 10.64
N GLN A 264 5.66 -17.72 11.68
CA GLN A 264 5.12 -17.70 13.03
C GLN A 264 4.71 -16.28 13.38
N LEU A 265 3.62 -16.14 14.11
CA LEU A 265 3.12 -14.85 14.58
C LEU A 265 3.78 -14.49 15.92
N ARG A 266 4.03 -13.18 16.15
CA ARG A 266 4.64 -12.69 17.37
C ARG A 266 3.61 -12.18 18.37
N GLU A 267 2.62 -11.45 17.89
CA GLU A 267 1.64 -10.78 18.73
C GLU A 267 0.51 -11.72 19.15
N ASP A 268 -0.12 -11.37 20.26
CA ASP A 268 -1.38 -11.93 20.72
C ASP A 268 -2.52 -10.90 20.51
N LEU A 269 -3.74 -11.39 20.33
CA LEU A 269 -4.92 -10.55 20.13
C LEU A 269 -5.32 -9.78 21.41
N ASP A 270 -4.87 -10.21 22.60
CA ASP A 270 -5.15 -9.57 23.88
C ASP A 270 -4.29 -8.31 24.13
N THR A 271 -3.18 -8.14 23.42
CA THR A 271 -2.30 -6.98 23.55
C THR A 271 -2.62 -5.92 22.49
N PRO A 272 -2.62 -4.61 22.85
CA PRO A 272 -2.80 -3.55 21.86
C PRO A 272 -1.64 -3.55 20.86
N ILE A 273 -1.93 -3.89 19.58
CA ILE A 273 -0.92 -3.99 18.52
C ILE A 273 -0.81 -2.67 17.74
N LEU A 274 -1.88 -1.87 17.75
CA LEU A 274 -1.96 -0.63 17.02
C LEU A 274 -2.10 0.56 17.99
N PRO A 275 -1.50 1.72 17.66
CA PRO A 275 -1.67 2.92 18.46
C PRO A 275 -3.15 3.35 18.52
N PRO A 276 -3.59 3.94 19.64
CA PRO A 276 -4.96 4.38 19.82
C PRO A 276 -5.32 5.49 18.79
N PRO A 277 -6.58 5.58 18.37
CA PRO A 277 -7.03 6.60 17.46
C PRO A 277 -7.09 7.98 18.16
N PRO A 278 -7.24 9.08 17.39
CA PRO A 278 -7.51 10.41 17.93
C PRO A 278 -8.73 10.41 18.86
N ALA A 279 -8.72 11.31 19.82
CA ALA A 279 -9.77 11.39 20.85
C ALA A 279 -11.17 11.80 20.30
N SER A 280 -11.23 12.45 19.13
CA SER A 280 -12.48 12.91 18.53
C SER A 280 -12.57 12.52 17.03
N LEU A 281 -13.80 12.36 16.57
CA LEU A 281 -14.12 12.13 15.17
C LEU A 281 -13.61 13.27 14.28
N ASP A 282 -13.81 14.52 14.70
CA ASP A 282 -13.36 15.69 13.92
C ASP A 282 -11.85 15.71 13.72
N ALA A 283 -11.07 15.38 14.76
CA ALA A 283 -9.63 15.26 14.64
C ALA A 283 -9.20 14.15 13.65
N ALA A 284 -9.91 13.02 13.65
CA ALA A 284 -9.67 11.94 12.71
C ALA A 284 -9.98 12.37 11.26
N ILE A 285 -11.08 13.09 11.04
CA ILE A 285 -11.46 13.63 9.72
C ILE A 285 -10.42 14.65 9.23
N ASP A 286 -9.96 15.55 10.10
CA ASP A 286 -8.95 16.56 9.72
C ASP A 286 -7.62 15.91 9.31
N ILE A 287 -7.20 14.87 10.01
CA ILE A 287 -6.03 14.08 9.63
C ILE A 287 -6.24 13.45 8.25
N ALA A 288 -7.38 12.80 8.04
CA ALA A 288 -7.69 12.15 6.77
C ALA A 288 -7.65 13.12 5.57
N LEU A 289 -8.28 14.29 5.71
CA LEU A 289 -8.33 15.31 4.66
C LEU A 289 -6.94 15.87 4.30
N ARG A 290 -5.97 15.79 5.23
CA ARG A 290 -4.59 16.26 5.01
C ARG A 290 -3.69 15.17 4.42
N TYR A 291 -3.79 13.93 4.89
CA TYR A 291 -2.78 12.91 4.64
C TYR A 291 -3.21 11.79 3.69
N ARG A 292 -4.49 11.65 3.35
CA ARG A 292 -4.95 10.57 2.47
C ARG A 292 -4.38 10.69 1.05
N PRO A 293 -3.69 9.63 0.57
CA PRO A 293 -3.08 9.64 -0.75
C PRO A 293 -4.08 9.66 -1.90
N ASP A 294 -5.25 9.03 -1.75
CA ASP A 294 -6.32 9.03 -2.76
C ASP A 294 -6.95 10.41 -2.95
N LEU A 295 -7.09 11.20 -1.87
CA LEU A 295 -7.54 12.59 -1.97
C LEU A 295 -6.46 13.47 -2.63
N ARG A 296 -5.19 13.21 -2.33
CA ARG A 296 -4.07 13.85 -3.04
C ARG A 296 -4.10 13.50 -4.52
N LEU A 297 -4.34 12.25 -4.88
CA LEU A 297 -4.50 11.80 -6.27
C LEU A 297 -5.66 12.54 -6.96
N ALA A 298 -6.81 12.69 -6.29
CA ALA A 298 -7.96 13.42 -6.85
C ALA A 298 -7.62 14.90 -7.13
N ARG A 299 -6.88 15.56 -6.23
CA ARG A 299 -6.38 16.94 -6.43
C ARG A 299 -5.39 17.02 -7.60
N LEU A 300 -4.46 16.10 -7.70
CA LEU A 300 -3.50 16.04 -8.81
C LEU A 300 -4.18 15.71 -10.15
N THR A 301 -5.24 14.91 -10.14
CA THR A 301 -6.04 14.64 -11.34
C THR A 301 -6.72 15.93 -11.86
N GLU A 302 -7.13 16.83 -10.99
CA GLU A 302 -7.63 18.15 -11.38
C GLU A 302 -6.50 19.00 -12.02
N GLU A 303 -5.28 18.95 -11.48
CA GLU A 303 -4.12 19.63 -12.09
C GLU A 303 -3.73 19.05 -13.45
N VAL A 304 -3.82 17.73 -13.61
CA VAL A 304 -3.66 17.07 -14.94
C VAL A 304 -4.68 17.60 -15.95
N ALA A 305 -5.96 17.70 -15.56
CA ALA A 305 -6.99 18.25 -16.42
C ALA A 305 -6.74 19.72 -16.79
N LYS A 306 -6.28 20.55 -15.82
CA LYS A 306 -5.89 21.94 -16.07
C LYS A 306 -4.70 22.04 -17.04
N ALA A 307 -3.69 21.17 -16.87
CA ALA A 307 -2.55 21.11 -17.78
C ALA A 307 -2.98 20.67 -19.19
N GLY A 308 -3.91 19.70 -19.28
CA GLY A 308 -4.52 19.28 -20.55
C GLY A 308 -5.20 20.43 -21.29
N LEU A 309 -5.97 21.29 -20.60
CA LEU A 309 -6.58 22.47 -21.24
C LEU A 309 -5.51 23.47 -21.71
N ARG A 310 -4.43 23.66 -20.94
CA ARG A 310 -3.32 24.53 -21.38
C ARG A 310 -2.65 23.99 -22.66
N LEU A 311 -2.46 22.68 -22.73
CA LEU A 311 -1.94 22.01 -23.93
C LEU A 311 -2.91 22.17 -25.12
N ALA A 312 -4.19 21.87 -24.96
CA ALA A 312 -5.21 21.98 -26.02
C ALA A 312 -5.32 23.44 -26.55
N ARG A 313 -5.09 24.43 -25.70
CA ARG A 313 -4.97 25.82 -26.12
C ARG A 313 -3.71 26.10 -26.93
N ALA A 314 -2.57 25.56 -26.50
CA ALA A 314 -1.30 25.73 -27.20
C ALA A 314 -1.31 25.05 -28.59
N GLU A 315 -1.95 23.89 -28.72
CA GLU A 315 -2.10 23.14 -29.97
C GLU A 315 -2.92 23.86 -31.03
N SER A 316 -3.70 24.87 -30.66
CA SER A 316 -4.41 25.72 -31.63
C SER A 316 -3.51 26.72 -32.36
N ALA A 317 -2.29 26.93 -31.88
CA ALA A 317 -1.33 27.76 -32.61
C ALA A 317 -0.79 27.03 -33.84
N PRO A 318 -0.63 27.73 -34.98
CA PRO A 318 -0.01 27.11 -36.16
C PRO A 318 1.47 26.82 -35.93
N ASP A 319 1.96 25.74 -36.57
CA ASP A 319 3.39 25.46 -36.61
C ASP A 319 3.98 26.02 -37.91
N ILE A 320 5.27 26.33 -37.90
CA ILE A 320 6.04 26.74 -39.05
C ILE A 320 7.02 25.64 -39.40
N THR A 321 6.99 25.20 -40.66
CA THR A 321 7.91 24.21 -41.18
C THR A 321 8.79 24.87 -42.26
N PRO A 322 9.96 25.46 -41.89
CA PRO A 322 10.96 25.89 -42.83
C PRO A 322 11.49 24.68 -43.60
N PHE A 323 11.76 24.88 -44.86
CA PHE A 323 12.35 23.85 -45.73
C PHE A 323 13.41 24.43 -46.64
N THR A 324 14.34 23.59 -47.07
CA THR A 324 15.27 23.84 -48.14
C THR A 324 15.21 22.66 -49.11
N ARG A 325 15.25 22.96 -50.41
CA ARG A 325 15.19 21.93 -51.47
C ARG A 325 16.24 22.23 -52.53
N TYR A 326 17.04 21.25 -52.87
CA TYR A 326 17.96 21.27 -54.01
C TYR A 326 17.41 20.43 -55.13
N THR A 327 17.26 21.04 -56.31
CA THR A 327 16.68 20.43 -57.50
C THR A 327 17.68 20.43 -58.66
N VAL A 328 17.78 19.31 -59.31
CA VAL A 328 18.56 19.15 -60.56
C VAL A 328 17.60 18.63 -61.65
N GLY A 329 17.43 19.39 -62.68
CA GLY A 329 16.51 19.03 -63.77
C GLY A 329 17.14 19.10 -65.13
N ARG A 330 16.54 18.37 -66.07
CA ARG A 330 16.77 18.47 -67.48
C ARG A 330 15.43 18.73 -68.13
N SER A 331 15.34 19.88 -68.82
CA SER A 331 14.15 20.27 -69.64
C SER A 331 14.50 20.20 -71.05
N VAL A 332 13.55 19.77 -71.91
CA VAL A 332 13.68 19.66 -73.35
C VAL A 332 12.68 20.66 -73.98
N PHE A 333 13.17 21.54 -74.80
CA PHE A 333 12.39 22.54 -75.55
C PHE A 333 12.36 22.19 -77.03
N ASP A 334 11.24 21.72 -77.54
CA ASP A 334 11.06 21.25 -78.87
C ASP A 334 10.63 22.35 -79.86
N GLU A 335 10.13 23.50 -79.39
CA GLU A 335 9.52 24.58 -80.23
C GLU A 335 10.43 25.78 -80.41
N ALA A 336 11.75 25.68 -80.23
CA ALA A 336 12.63 26.81 -80.54
C ALA A 336 12.93 27.00 -82.00
N PRO A 337 12.93 28.26 -82.57
CA PRO A 337 13.37 28.53 -83.92
C PRO A 337 14.83 28.13 -84.11
N GLY A 338 15.07 27.00 -84.79
CA GLY A 338 16.43 26.47 -85.02
C GLY A 338 16.64 25.05 -84.50
N GLY A 339 15.63 24.40 -83.95
CA GLY A 339 15.69 23.02 -83.40
C GLY A 339 15.59 22.99 -81.92
N GLY A 340 15.14 21.82 -81.38
CA GLY A 340 15.02 21.61 -79.89
C GLY A 340 16.36 21.69 -79.14
N PHE A 341 16.36 22.31 -78.02
CA PHE A 341 17.55 22.34 -77.10
C PHE A 341 17.20 21.76 -75.73
N THR A 342 18.19 21.25 -75.12
CA THR A 342 18.06 20.75 -73.72
C THR A 342 18.78 21.70 -72.73
N ASP A 343 18.07 22.13 -71.74
CA ASP A 343 18.64 22.88 -70.66
C ASP A 343 18.83 21.99 -69.40
N ARG A 344 19.90 22.20 -68.65
CA ARG A 344 20.18 21.53 -67.37
C ARG A 344 20.26 22.59 -66.27
N GLY A 345 19.18 22.65 -65.51
CA GLY A 345 19.09 23.59 -64.39
C GLY A 345 19.44 22.95 -63.06
N LYS A 346 20.02 23.76 -62.21
CA LYS A 346 20.22 23.46 -60.76
C LYS A 346 19.63 24.62 -60.01
N SER A 347 18.77 24.33 -59.03
CA SER A 347 18.17 25.35 -58.18
C SER A 347 18.23 24.96 -56.71
N LEU A 348 18.35 25.95 -55.85
CA LEU A 348 18.26 25.81 -54.40
C LEU A 348 17.13 26.72 -53.94
N SER A 349 16.10 26.11 -53.35
CA SER A 349 14.90 26.80 -52.88
C SER A 349 14.86 26.81 -51.34
N PHE A 350 14.41 27.91 -50.81
CA PHE A 350 14.11 28.07 -49.40
C PHE A 350 12.67 28.52 -49.25
N GLY A 351 11.99 27.99 -48.25
CA GLY A 351 10.61 28.35 -48.02
C GLY A 351 10.15 27.97 -46.60
N ALA A 352 8.93 28.31 -46.31
CA ALA A 352 8.28 27.89 -45.09
C ALA A 352 6.81 27.54 -45.38
N SER A 353 6.35 26.46 -44.78
CA SER A 353 4.94 26.06 -44.80
C SER A 353 4.32 26.37 -43.45
N VAL A 354 3.12 26.98 -43.47
CA VAL A 354 2.35 27.32 -42.28
C VAL A 354 0.91 26.84 -42.46
N GLY A 355 0.44 25.96 -41.58
CA GLY A 355 -0.95 25.53 -41.58
C GLY A 355 -1.84 26.57 -40.87
N ILE A 356 -2.61 27.34 -41.63
CA ILE A 356 -3.49 28.38 -41.05
C ILE A 356 -4.77 27.74 -40.51
N PRO A 357 -5.08 27.84 -39.19
CA PRO A 357 -6.25 27.20 -38.61
C PRO A 357 -7.54 28.00 -38.86
N VAL A 358 -8.06 27.97 -40.09
CA VAL A 358 -9.28 28.68 -40.45
C VAL A 358 -10.53 27.98 -39.91
N PHE A 359 -10.64 26.66 -40.16
CA PHE A 359 -11.80 25.85 -39.77
C PHE A 359 -11.59 25.12 -38.42
N ASN A 360 -10.46 24.48 -38.26
CA ASN A 360 -10.11 23.75 -37.03
C ASN A 360 -9.17 24.57 -36.19
N ARG A 361 -9.72 25.18 -35.12
CA ARG A 361 -9.00 25.98 -34.11
C ARG A 361 -8.87 25.19 -32.81
N ASN A 362 -8.94 23.87 -32.86
CA ASN A 362 -8.94 22.96 -31.73
C ASN A 362 -10.10 23.22 -30.74
N GLN A 363 -11.26 23.72 -31.25
CA GLN A 363 -12.38 24.12 -30.40
C GLN A 363 -13.01 22.93 -29.67
N GLY A 364 -13.11 21.77 -30.29
CA GLY A 364 -13.62 20.54 -29.67
C GLY A 364 -12.76 20.06 -28.53
N ALA A 365 -11.44 19.93 -28.74
CA ALA A 365 -10.52 19.49 -27.68
C ALA A 365 -10.41 20.51 -26.52
N LYS A 366 -10.54 21.81 -26.82
CA LYS A 366 -10.62 22.84 -25.75
C LYS A 366 -11.89 22.69 -24.91
N ALA A 367 -13.04 22.42 -25.54
CA ALA A 367 -14.30 22.22 -24.84
C ALA A 367 -14.26 20.92 -24.02
N GLU A 368 -13.75 19.84 -24.58
CA GLU A 368 -13.54 18.56 -23.89
C GLU A 368 -12.64 18.75 -22.66
N ALA A 369 -11.47 19.37 -22.81
CA ALA A 369 -10.54 19.63 -21.73
C ALA A 369 -11.12 20.55 -20.63
N ALA A 370 -11.98 21.50 -21.01
CA ALA A 370 -12.69 22.34 -20.03
C ALA A 370 -13.71 21.51 -19.22
N LEU A 371 -14.44 20.61 -19.87
CA LEU A 371 -15.37 19.70 -19.19
C LEU A 371 -14.61 18.69 -18.31
N ALA A 372 -13.42 18.22 -18.72
CA ALA A 372 -12.58 17.36 -17.91
C ALA A 372 -12.17 18.02 -16.59
N ILE A 373 -11.91 19.34 -16.57
CA ILE A 373 -11.65 20.07 -15.31
C ILE A 373 -12.87 20.03 -14.41
N THR A 374 -14.06 20.35 -14.93
CA THR A 374 -15.31 20.30 -14.14
C THR A 374 -15.57 18.89 -13.61
N GLN A 375 -15.34 17.86 -14.43
CA GLN A 375 -15.48 16.47 -14.01
C GLN A 375 -14.50 16.13 -12.88
N ALA A 376 -13.22 16.51 -12.99
CA ALA A 376 -12.21 16.28 -11.97
C ALA A 376 -12.55 17.00 -10.65
N GLN A 377 -13.07 18.23 -10.72
CA GLN A 377 -13.55 18.98 -9.55
C GLN A 377 -14.69 18.25 -8.84
N LYS A 378 -15.70 17.80 -9.59
CA LYS A 378 -16.83 17.04 -9.02
C LYS A 378 -16.37 15.71 -8.39
N ARG A 379 -15.41 15.01 -9.01
CA ARG A 379 -14.81 13.79 -8.44
C ARG A 379 -14.05 14.09 -7.16
N ARG A 380 -13.30 15.18 -7.10
CA ARG A 380 -12.58 15.61 -5.88
C ARG A 380 -13.56 15.96 -4.75
N GLU A 381 -14.60 16.75 -5.02
CA GLU A 381 -15.65 17.08 -4.04
C GLU A 381 -16.32 15.82 -3.50
N PHE A 382 -16.67 14.88 -4.37
CA PHE A 382 -17.23 13.57 -3.97
C PHE A 382 -16.24 12.76 -3.12
N SER A 383 -14.95 12.73 -3.51
CA SER A 383 -13.90 12.02 -2.74
C SER A 383 -13.74 12.62 -1.33
N GLU A 384 -13.85 13.93 -1.17
CA GLU A 384 -13.80 14.58 0.15
C GLU A 384 -15.00 14.17 1.03
N GLN A 385 -16.21 14.04 0.45
CA GLN A 385 -17.39 13.55 1.16
C GLN A 385 -17.25 12.07 1.52
N LEU A 386 -16.74 11.25 0.59
CA LEU A 386 -16.49 9.82 0.81
C LEU A 386 -15.49 9.61 1.96
N VAL A 387 -14.39 10.37 1.97
CA VAL A 387 -13.39 10.32 3.05
C VAL A 387 -14.02 10.62 4.41
N ARG A 388 -14.83 11.66 4.51
CA ARG A 388 -15.56 11.98 5.77
C ARG A 388 -16.45 10.84 6.21
N SER A 389 -17.21 10.25 5.29
CA SER A 389 -18.11 9.13 5.57
C SER A 389 -17.37 7.86 5.99
N GLU A 390 -16.27 7.52 5.31
CA GLU A 390 -15.43 6.36 5.64
C GLU A 390 -14.81 6.48 7.02
N VAL A 391 -14.25 7.66 7.35
CA VAL A 391 -13.65 7.91 8.67
C VAL A 391 -14.71 7.85 9.76
N ALA A 392 -15.88 8.47 9.54
CA ALA A 392 -16.97 8.43 10.51
C ALA A 392 -17.46 6.99 10.75
N SER A 393 -17.69 6.22 9.69
CA SER A 393 -18.10 4.83 9.80
C SER A 393 -17.07 3.95 10.51
N ALA A 394 -15.78 4.11 10.20
CA ALA A 394 -14.71 3.36 10.85
C ALA A 394 -14.55 3.74 12.34
N TYR A 395 -14.71 5.04 12.65
CA TYR A 395 -14.63 5.53 14.02
C TYR A 395 -15.78 4.96 14.89
N GLU A 396 -17.00 4.99 14.41
CA GLU A 396 -18.16 4.44 15.11
C GLU A 396 -18.04 2.92 15.29
N ARG A 397 -17.59 2.19 14.27
CA ARG A 397 -17.34 0.73 14.40
C ARG A 397 -16.27 0.44 15.46
N TYR A 398 -15.20 1.23 15.49
CA TYR A 398 -14.17 1.08 16.51
C TYR A 398 -14.70 1.33 17.92
N GLN A 399 -15.50 2.39 18.13
CA GLN A 399 -16.10 2.69 19.44
C GLN A 399 -17.04 1.58 19.91
N ALA A 400 -17.89 1.07 19.01
CA ALA A 400 -18.80 -0.04 19.31
C ALA A 400 -18.02 -1.32 19.69
N ALA A 401 -17.00 -1.68 18.89
CA ALA A 401 -16.18 -2.87 19.15
C ALA A 401 -15.38 -2.75 20.47
N ARG A 402 -14.85 -1.55 20.76
CA ARG A 402 -14.17 -1.26 22.02
C ARG A 402 -15.11 -1.43 23.24
N GLY A 403 -16.34 -0.94 23.13
CA GLY A 403 -17.37 -1.11 24.17
C GLY A 403 -17.72 -2.59 24.39
N ALA A 404 -17.89 -3.35 23.31
CA ALA A 404 -18.12 -4.79 23.38
C ALA A 404 -16.98 -5.54 24.08
N VAL A 405 -15.72 -5.28 23.69
CA VAL A 405 -14.54 -5.88 24.29
C VAL A 405 -14.47 -5.58 25.82
N GLY A 406 -14.75 -4.33 26.22
CA GLY A 406 -14.80 -3.96 27.62
C GLY A 406 -15.84 -4.80 28.41
N THR A 407 -17.05 -4.94 27.87
CA THR A 407 -18.13 -5.74 28.48
C THR A 407 -17.74 -7.23 28.62
N TYR A 408 -17.15 -7.82 27.59
CA TYR A 408 -16.70 -9.22 27.65
C TYR A 408 -15.56 -9.42 28.65
N ASN A 409 -14.55 -8.56 28.66
CA ASN A 409 -13.37 -8.70 29.49
C ASN A 409 -13.70 -8.55 30.99
N GLU A 410 -14.45 -7.50 31.36
CA GLU A 410 -14.75 -7.16 32.74
C GLU A 410 -15.86 -8.03 33.34
N GLY A 411 -16.76 -8.53 32.50
CA GLY A 411 -17.99 -9.22 32.96
C GLY A 411 -18.07 -10.68 32.56
N VAL A 412 -18.20 -10.96 31.27
CA VAL A 412 -18.61 -12.28 30.75
C VAL A 412 -17.54 -13.33 30.99
N ILE A 413 -16.29 -13.07 30.57
CA ILE A 413 -15.20 -14.05 30.62
C ILE A 413 -14.78 -14.35 32.05
N ALA A 414 -14.68 -13.32 32.90
CA ALA A 414 -14.31 -13.50 34.30
C ALA A 414 -15.33 -14.40 35.03
N ARG A 415 -16.64 -14.11 34.88
CA ARG A 415 -17.72 -14.89 35.51
C ARG A 415 -17.83 -16.30 34.94
N SER A 416 -17.69 -16.48 33.60
CA SER A 416 -17.72 -17.82 32.97
C SER A 416 -16.57 -18.69 33.47
N ASN A 417 -15.36 -18.12 33.67
CA ASN A 417 -14.23 -18.84 34.26
C ASN A 417 -14.44 -19.19 35.71
N GLU A 418 -15.14 -18.36 36.47
CA GLU A 418 -15.52 -18.66 37.87
C GLU A 418 -16.55 -19.78 37.93
N ASN A 419 -17.61 -19.69 37.12
CA ASN A 419 -18.67 -20.70 37.03
C ASN A 419 -18.12 -22.07 36.68
N ILE A 420 -17.25 -22.17 35.64
CA ILE A 420 -16.70 -23.47 35.24
C ILE A 420 -15.83 -24.09 36.34
N ARG A 421 -15.07 -23.25 37.09
CA ARG A 421 -14.30 -23.74 38.26
C ARG A 421 -15.19 -24.26 39.36
N ALA A 422 -16.25 -23.54 39.71
CA ALA A 422 -17.20 -23.90 40.74
C ALA A 422 -17.96 -25.21 40.37
N ILE A 423 -18.50 -25.30 39.14
CA ILE A 423 -19.22 -26.51 38.71
C ILE A 423 -18.29 -27.71 38.62
N ARG A 424 -17.03 -27.52 38.18
CA ARG A 424 -16.05 -28.62 38.15
C ARG A 424 -15.74 -29.15 39.60
N ALA A 425 -15.54 -28.27 40.55
CA ALA A 425 -15.35 -28.67 41.93
C ALA A 425 -16.57 -29.41 42.50
N ALA A 426 -17.78 -28.89 42.25
CA ALA A 426 -19.02 -29.49 42.71
C ALA A 426 -19.29 -30.87 42.03
N TYR A 427 -18.93 -31.05 40.74
CA TYR A 427 -18.95 -32.34 40.10
C TYR A 427 -18.03 -33.38 40.72
N GLN A 428 -16.80 -32.96 41.14
CA GLN A 428 -15.83 -33.86 41.79
C GLN A 428 -16.33 -34.41 43.10
N ILE A 429 -17.13 -33.66 43.87
CA ILE A 429 -17.71 -34.08 45.12
C ILE A 429 -19.13 -34.71 44.95
N GLY A 430 -19.61 -34.82 43.70
CA GLY A 430 -20.89 -35.49 43.38
C GLY A 430 -22.15 -34.63 43.52
N GLU A 431 -22.06 -33.32 43.76
CA GLU A 431 -23.17 -32.40 43.87
C GLU A 431 -23.81 -32.03 42.52
N PHE A 432 -23.05 -32.03 41.45
CA PHE A 432 -23.48 -31.74 40.08
C PHE A 432 -23.32 -32.94 39.15
N ARG A 433 -24.09 -32.97 38.09
CA ARG A 433 -24.03 -34.03 37.06
C ARG A 433 -23.01 -33.66 35.99
N ILE A 434 -22.47 -34.68 35.29
CA ILE A 434 -21.59 -34.47 34.13
C ILE A 434 -22.23 -33.60 33.04
N THR A 435 -23.53 -33.70 32.86
CA THR A 435 -24.30 -32.87 31.90
C THR A 435 -24.21 -31.38 32.21
N ASP A 436 -24.19 -31.01 33.48
CA ASP A 436 -24.12 -29.62 33.92
C ASP A 436 -22.72 -29.05 33.65
N LEU A 437 -21.67 -29.87 33.93
CA LEU A 437 -20.31 -29.54 33.58
C LEU A 437 -20.13 -29.32 32.07
N LEU A 438 -20.62 -30.26 31.24
CA LEU A 438 -20.55 -30.15 29.78
C LEU A 438 -21.36 -28.95 29.24
N ALA A 439 -22.51 -28.64 29.84
CA ALA A 439 -23.28 -27.46 29.46
C ALA A 439 -22.54 -26.17 29.74
N GLU A 440 -21.88 -26.06 30.89
CA GLU A 440 -21.09 -24.85 31.23
C GLU A 440 -19.81 -24.73 30.40
N GLN A 441 -19.15 -25.85 30.08
CA GLN A 441 -18.02 -25.86 29.15
C GLN A 441 -18.42 -25.32 27.76
N ARG A 442 -19.60 -25.68 27.25
CA ARG A 442 -20.11 -25.16 25.99
C ARG A 442 -20.38 -23.66 26.05
N ARG A 443 -20.99 -23.18 27.16
CA ARG A 443 -21.22 -21.74 27.38
C ARG A 443 -19.90 -20.96 27.42
N LEU A 444 -18.89 -21.50 28.13
CA LEU A 444 -17.59 -20.88 28.18
C LEU A 444 -16.95 -20.82 26.79
N LEU A 445 -17.02 -21.92 26.02
CA LEU A 445 -16.48 -21.95 24.65
C LEU A 445 -17.15 -20.93 23.73
N ASP A 446 -18.49 -20.82 23.82
CA ASP A 446 -19.26 -19.83 23.05
C ASP A 446 -18.90 -18.40 23.47
N SER A 447 -18.81 -18.13 24.79
CA SER A 447 -18.37 -16.81 25.29
C SER A 447 -16.92 -16.46 24.87
N GLN A 448 -15.99 -17.43 24.88
CA GLN A 448 -14.62 -17.23 24.41
C GLN A 448 -14.58 -16.94 22.89
N ARG A 449 -15.44 -17.57 22.12
CA ARG A 449 -15.58 -17.32 20.69
C ARG A 449 -16.10 -15.91 20.43
N GLU A 450 -17.20 -15.54 21.08
CA GLU A 450 -17.79 -14.20 20.93
C GLU A 450 -16.79 -13.10 21.37
N PHE A 451 -16.03 -13.33 22.43
CA PHE A 451 -14.95 -12.43 22.85
C PHE A 451 -13.84 -12.33 21.81
N THR A 452 -13.42 -13.44 21.22
CA THR A 452 -12.42 -13.46 20.14
C THR A 452 -12.94 -12.70 18.89
N GLU A 453 -14.22 -12.84 18.55
CA GLU A 453 -14.86 -12.09 17.48
C GLU A 453 -14.88 -10.58 17.80
N ALA A 454 -15.20 -10.18 19.03
CA ALA A 454 -15.19 -8.78 19.46
C ALA A 454 -13.78 -8.16 19.42
N LEU A 455 -12.74 -8.88 19.90
CA LEU A 455 -11.34 -8.46 19.82
C LEU A 455 -10.89 -8.32 18.37
N THR A 456 -11.25 -9.26 17.51
CA THR A 456 -10.92 -9.24 16.09
C THR A 456 -11.57 -8.05 15.38
N GLU A 457 -12.85 -7.78 15.70
CA GLU A 457 -13.55 -6.63 15.14
C GLU A 457 -12.97 -5.30 15.64
N GLN A 458 -12.57 -5.22 16.91
CA GLN A 458 -11.88 -4.04 17.44
C GLN A 458 -10.57 -3.79 16.70
N TYR A 459 -9.77 -4.83 16.46
CA TYR A 459 -8.52 -4.71 15.72
C TYR A 459 -8.77 -4.29 14.26
N ARG A 460 -9.73 -4.94 13.57
CA ARG A 460 -10.11 -4.60 12.20
C ARG A 460 -10.60 -3.16 12.08
N ALA A 461 -11.54 -2.78 12.95
CA ALA A 461 -12.09 -1.42 12.95
C ALA A 461 -11.00 -0.36 13.20
N LEU A 462 -10.02 -0.66 14.08
CA LEU A 462 -8.87 0.23 14.30
C LEU A 462 -7.94 0.29 13.09
N ALA A 463 -7.66 -0.85 12.45
CA ALA A 463 -6.85 -0.90 11.24
C ALA A 463 -7.53 -0.15 10.07
N ASP A 464 -8.85 -0.32 9.91
CA ASP A 464 -9.66 0.39 8.92
C ASP A 464 -9.67 1.91 9.21
N LEU A 465 -9.80 2.30 10.47
CA LEU A 465 -9.77 3.72 10.87
C LEU A 465 -8.40 4.36 10.58
N GLN A 466 -7.30 3.66 10.88
CA GLN A 466 -5.95 4.14 10.56
C GLN A 466 -5.75 4.26 9.04
N ALA A 467 -6.24 3.29 8.28
CA ALA A 467 -6.22 3.35 6.82
C ALA A 467 -7.10 4.49 6.28
N ALA A 468 -8.30 4.71 6.88
CA ALA A 468 -9.19 5.81 6.51
C ALA A 468 -8.59 7.18 6.83
N MET A 469 -7.79 7.30 7.90
CA MET A 469 -7.04 8.51 8.22
C MET A 469 -5.82 8.74 7.31
N GLY A 470 -5.37 7.72 6.59
CA GLY A 470 -4.18 7.84 5.74
C GLY A 470 -2.88 7.99 6.53
N LEU A 471 -2.84 7.49 7.78
CA LEU A 471 -1.65 7.60 8.61
C LEU A 471 -0.44 6.91 7.98
N PRO A 472 0.76 7.46 8.17
CA PRO A 472 1.98 6.89 7.61
C PRO A 472 2.27 5.49 8.16
N LYS A 473 3.13 4.79 7.46
CA LYS A 473 3.60 3.42 7.68
C LYS A 473 4.70 3.45 8.76
N ASP A 474 4.35 3.51 10.01
CA ASP A 474 5.35 3.34 11.08
C ASP A 474 5.52 1.87 11.40
#